data_7549bbf526b151eff4cb9f83f8b11340
#
_entry.id   7549bbf526b151eff4cb9f83f8b11340
#
_cell.length_a   1.000
_cell.length_b   1.000
_cell.length_c   1.000
_cell.angle_alpha   90.00
_cell.angle_beta   90.00
_cell.angle_gamma   90.00
#
_symmetry.space_group_name_H-M   'P 1'
#
loop_
_entity.id
_entity.type
_entity.pdbx_description
1 polymer ?
#
loop_
_entity_poly.entity_id
_entity_poly.type
_entity_poly.pdbx_seq_one_letter_code
_entity_poly.pdbx_strand_id
1 'polypeptide(L)'
;SLLSDGWQVVLAGRREQPLLDAAAASGAGARALAVPADVSKEADVVALFDKAVATFGRVDMLFNNAGTGAPAIGLEDLTLAQWQNVVDVNLTGMFLCLRQAFRVMKAQTPRGGRIINNGSISATTPRPNSIAYTSTKHAVKGMTKTASLDGRKHDIAVGQIDIGNAATEMTQ
;
A
#
# COMPACT_ATOMS: atom_id res chain seq x y z
N SER A 1 2.87 -13.78 12.78
CA SER A 1 2.26 -12.67 12.02
C SER A 1 1.93 -11.51 12.97
N LEU A 2 1.68 -10.31 12.45
CA LEU A 2 1.32 -9.16 13.28
C LEU A 2 0.16 -9.46 14.24
N LEU A 3 -0.88 -10.16 13.78
CA LEU A 3 -2.00 -10.56 14.63
C LEU A 3 -1.59 -11.55 15.71
N SER A 4 -0.67 -12.48 15.43
CA SER A 4 -0.11 -13.40 16.44
C SER A 4 0.70 -12.66 17.51
N ASP A 5 1.31 -11.54 17.14
CA ASP A 5 2.14 -10.70 18.01
C ASP A 5 1.30 -9.64 18.76
N GLY A 6 -0.04 -9.76 18.74
CA GLY A 6 -0.96 -8.93 19.50
C GLY A 6 -1.39 -7.62 18.79
N TRP A 7 -0.98 -7.37 17.55
CA TRP A 7 -1.39 -6.18 16.81
C TRP A 7 -2.88 -6.20 16.47
N GLN A 8 -3.45 -5.01 16.32
CA GLN A 8 -4.73 -4.77 15.65
C GLN A 8 -4.43 -4.46 14.18
N VAL A 9 -5.10 -5.16 13.26
CA VAL A 9 -4.78 -5.07 11.82
C VAL A 9 -6.02 -4.75 11.02
N VAL A 10 -5.94 -3.71 10.19
CA VAL A 10 -6.93 -3.42 9.15
C VAL A 10 -6.46 -4.08 7.85
N LEU A 11 -7.30 -4.97 7.32
CA LEU A 11 -7.11 -5.62 6.03
C LEU A 11 -7.91 -4.85 4.99
N ALA A 12 -7.21 -4.25 4.02
CA ALA A 12 -7.84 -3.42 2.99
C ALA A 12 -7.65 -4.00 1.59
N GLY A 13 -8.67 -3.92 0.76
CA GLY A 13 -8.66 -4.37 -0.62
C GLY A 13 -10.04 -4.24 -1.26
N ARG A 14 -10.13 -4.40 -2.57
CA ARG A 14 -11.40 -4.21 -3.33
C ARG A 14 -12.43 -5.33 -3.10
N ARG A 15 -11.98 -6.54 -2.83
CA ARG A 15 -12.84 -7.73 -2.70
C ARG A 15 -13.12 -8.01 -1.23
N GLU A 16 -14.37 -7.83 -0.80
CA GLU A 16 -14.78 -7.95 0.58
C GLU A 16 -14.59 -9.38 1.13
N GLN A 17 -15.09 -10.40 0.40
CA GLN A 17 -15.07 -11.77 0.91
C GLN A 17 -13.67 -12.29 1.25
N PRO A 18 -12.64 -12.14 0.40
CA PRO A 18 -11.27 -12.53 0.76
C PRO A 18 -10.72 -11.82 2.01
N LEU A 19 -11.14 -10.58 2.28
CA LEU A 19 -10.73 -9.86 3.49
C LEU A 19 -11.40 -10.45 4.74
N LEU A 20 -12.69 -10.78 4.65
CA LEU A 20 -13.44 -11.43 5.72
C LEU A 20 -12.89 -12.83 6.01
N ASP A 21 -12.61 -13.61 4.96
CA ASP A 21 -12.03 -14.94 5.09
C ASP A 21 -10.65 -14.90 5.75
N ALA A 22 -9.80 -13.94 5.36
CA ALA A 22 -8.49 -13.73 5.96
C ALA A 22 -8.58 -13.29 7.43
N ALA A 23 -9.52 -12.40 7.75
CA ALA A 23 -9.78 -11.97 9.13
C ALA A 23 -10.24 -13.17 9.99
N ALA A 24 -11.20 -13.96 9.50
CA ALA A 24 -11.71 -15.14 10.19
C ALA A 24 -10.62 -16.20 10.38
N ALA A 25 -9.85 -16.52 9.33
CA ALA A 25 -8.77 -17.51 9.37
C ALA A 25 -7.63 -17.13 10.34
N SER A 26 -7.48 -15.83 10.65
CA SER A 26 -6.48 -15.36 11.60
C SER A 26 -6.75 -15.76 13.05
N GLY A 27 -8.01 -16.06 13.40
CA GLY A 27 -8.44 -16.31 14.76
C GLY A 27 -8.34 -15.11 15.71
N ALA A 28 -8.05 -13.92 15.20
CA ALA A 28 -7.76 -12.74 16.02
C ALA A 28 -9.01 -11.99 16.51
N GLY A 29 -10.21 -12.41 16.08
CA GLY A 29 -11.47 -11.79 16.47
C GLY A 29 -11.52 -10.29 16.11
N ALA A 30 -11.92 -9.46 17.08
CA ALA A 30 -12.06 -8.02 16.88
C ALA A 30 -10.75 -7.28 16.56
N ARG A 31 -9.60 -7.94 16.64
CA ARG A 31 -8.30 -7.34 16.26
C ARG A 31 -8.02 -7.36 14.76
N ALA A 32 -8.80 -8.10 13.98
CA ALA A 32 -8.72 -8.14 12.52
C ALA A 32 -9.95 -7.47 11.91
N LEU A 33 -9.79 -6.30 11.33
CA LEU A 33 -10.86 -5.52 10.71
C LEU A 33 -10.74 -5.57 9.17
N ALA A 34 -11.75 -6.13 8.51
CA ALA A 34 -11.84 -6.11 7.05
C ALA A 34 -12.52 -4.80 6.59
N VAL A 35 -11.90 -4.08 5.66
CA VAL A 35 -12.44 -2.83 5.09
C VAL A 35 -12.30 -2.87 3.56
N PRO A 36 -13.37 -3.08 2.81
CA PRO A 36 -13.35 -2.95 1.37
C PRO A 36 -12.98 -1.52 0.96
N ALA A 37 -11.96 -1.38 0.12
CA ALA A 37 -11.50 -0.08 -0.37
C ALA A 37 -10.73 -0.22 -1.69
N ASP A 38 -10.94 0.69 -2.61
CA ASP A 38 -10.12 0.88 -3.80
C ASP A 38 -9.13 2.02 -3.54
N VAL A 39 -7.85 1.67 -3.38
CA VAL A 39 -6.81 2.65 -3.06
C VAL A 39 -6.61 3.71 -4.14
N SER A 40 -7.06 3.46 -5.38
CA SER A 40 -7.02 4.45 -6.47
C SER A 40 -8.06 5.57 -6.31
N LYS A 41 -9.00 5.42 -5.36
CA LYS A 41 -10.07 6.38 -5.08
C LYS A 41 -9.82 7.11 -3.77
N GLU A 42 -9.69 8.42 -3.84
CA GLU A 42 -9.41 9.24 -2.65
C GLU A 42 -10.47 9.07 -1.55
N ALA A 43 -11.75 9.03 -1.91
CA ALA A 43 -12.83 8.88 -0.94
C ALA A 43 -12.75 7.54 -0.18
N ASP A 44 -12.43 6.44 -0.88
CA ASP A 44 -12.28 5.13 -0.25
C ASP A 44 -11.09 5.11 0.72
N VAL A 45 -9.97 5.75 0.34
CA VAL A 45 -8.80 5.85 1.21
C VAL A 45 -9.09 6.68 2.45
N VAL A 46 -9.80 7.80 2.32
CA VAL A 46 -10.24 8.61 3.48
C VAL A 46 -11.10 7.75 4.41
N ALA A 47 -12.14 7.12 3.88
CA ALA A 47 -13.05 6.27 4.66
C ALA A 47 -12.33 5.09 5.35
N LEU A 48 -11.35 4.48 4.67
CA LEU A 48 -10.50 3.42 5.23
C LEU A 48 -9.77 3.88 6.49
N PHE A 49 -9.10 5.03 6.43
CA PHE A 49 -8.35 5.57 7.58
C PHE A 49 -9.28 6.04 8.69
N ASP A 50 -10.39 6.69 8.36
CA ASP A 50 -11.40 7.09 9.33
C ASP A 50 -11.97 5.88 10.08
N LYS A 51 -12.25 4.79 9.37
CA LYS A 51 -12.71 3.53 9.97
C LYS A 51 -11.66 2.90 10.86
N ALA A 52 -10.39 2.90 10.44
CA ALA A 52 -9.27 2.40 11.24
C ALA A 52 -9.13 3.18 12.56
N VAL A 53 -9.16 4.52 12.49
CA VAL A 53 -9.06 5.39 13.65
C VAL A 53 -10.28 5.27 14.55
N ALA A 54 -11.49 5.22 14.00
CA ALA A 54 -12.72 5.05 14.77
C ALA A 54 -12.75 3.71 15.52
N THR A 55 -12.15 2.65 14.95
CA THR A 55 -12.15 1.31 15.56
C THR A 55 -11.00 1.12 16.56
N PHE A 56 -9.79 1.57 16.24
CA PHE A 56 -8.57 1.27 17.00
C PHE A 56 -7.92 2.51 17.64
N GLY A 57 -8.43 3.70 17.38
CA GLY A 57 -7.96 4.96 17.97
C GLY A 57 -6.74 5.57 17.31
N ARG A 58 -5.94 4.77 16.58
CA ARG A 58 -4.65 5.19 16.01
C ARG A 58 -4.18 4.32 14.84
N VAL A 59 -3.15 4.78 14.15
CA VAL A 59 -2.44 4.02 13.12
C VAL A 59 -0.94 4.08 13.42
N ASP A 60 -0.35 2.98 13.84
CA ASP A 60 1.08 2.90 14.15
C ASP A 60 1.92 2.45 12.97
N MET A 61 1.32 1.67 12.07
CA MET A 61 2.01 1.17 10.88
C MET A 61 1.09 1.16 9.66
N LEU A 62 1.62 1.65 8.54
CA LEU A 62 1.04 1.46 7.21
C LEU A 62 1.97 0.56 6.39
N PHE A 63 1.45 -0.54 5.85
CA PHE A 63 2.11 -1.32 4.80
C PHE A 63 1.40 -1.07 3.47
N ASN A 64 1.98 -0.21 2.64
CA ASN A 64 1.50 0.10 1.29
C ASN A 64 1.86 -1.03 0.33
N ASN A 65 0.98 -2.01 0.23
CA ASN A 65 1.21 -3.24 -0.54
C ASN A 65 0.39 -3.32 -1.83
N ALA A 66 -0.73 -2.59 -1.92
CA ALA A 66 -1.60 -2.65 -3.09
C ALA A 66 -0.83 -2.36 -4.38
N GLY A 67 -1.04 -3.22 -5.39
CA GLY A 67 -0.35 -3.10 -6.66
C GLY A 67 -0.98 -3.99 -7.74
N THR A 68 -0.77 -3.62 -8.98
CA THR A 68 -1.20 -4.36 -10.17
C THR A 68 -0.15 -4.26 -11.26
N GLY A 69 -0.22 -5.15 -12.25
CA GLY A 69 0.58 -5.12 -13.47
C GLY A 69 -0.23 -4.70 -14.69
N ALA A 70 0.45 -4.55 -15.81
CA ALA A 70 -0.13 -4.48 -17.15
C ALA A 70 0.22 -5.75 -17.93
N PRO A 71 -0.46 -6.05 -19.04
CA PRO A 71 -0.04 -7.13 -19.94
C PRO A 71 1.41 -6.94 -20.38
N ALA A 72 2.16 -8.04 -20.48
CA ALA A 72 3.55 -8.04 -20.96
C ALA A 72 3.60 -7.98 -22.49
N ILE A 73 3.33 -6.80 -23.06
CA ILE A 73 3.28 -6.52 -24.50
C ILE A 73 4.27 -5.42 -24.87
N GLY A 74 4.50 -5.21 -26.17
CA GLY A 74 5.36 -4.15 -26.69
C GLY A 74 4.91 -2.76 -26.20
N LEU A 75 5.86 -1.85 -26.09
CA LEU A 75 5.60 -0.48 -25.61
C LEU A 75 4.53 0.21 -26.47
N GLU A 76 4.61 0.04 -27.80
CA GLU A 76 3.73 0.62 -28.81
C GLU A 76 2.28 0.08 -28.72
N ASP A 77 2.11 -1.12 -28.18
CA ASP A 77 0.81 -1.80 -28.09
C ASP A 77 0.12 -1.54 -26.73
N LEU A 78 0.82 -0.99 -25.76
CA LEU A 78 0.25 -0.71 -24.44
C LEU A 78 -0.72 0.46 -24.52
N THR A 79 -2.00 0.21 -24.24
CA THR A 79 -3.02 1.27 -24.25
C THR A 79 -2.86 2.23 -23.10
N LEU A 80 -3.31 3.48 -23.31
CA LEU A 80 -3.33 4.50 -22.23
C LEU A 80 -4.15 4.02 -21.02
N ALA A 81 -5.25 3.30 -21.22
CA ALA A 81 -6.07 2.78 -20.13
C ALA A 81 -5.31 1.73 -19.28
N GLN A 82 -4.53 0.85 -19.92
CA GLN A 82 -3.70 -0.13 -19.21
C GLN A 82 -2.57 0.55 -18.42
N TRP A 83 -1.91 1.52 -19.04
CA TRP A 83 -0.92 2.37 -18.34
C TRP A 83 -1.54 3.06 -17.14
N GLN A 84 -2.68 3.78 -17.34
CA GLN A 84 -3.32 4.57 -16.30
C GLN A 84 -3.78 3.71 -15.12
N ASN A 85 -4.34 2.52 -15.38
CA ASN A 85 -4.71 1.59 -14.30
C ASN A 85 -3.52 1.23 -13.40
N VAL A 86 -2.33 1.03 -13.96
CA VAL A 86 -1.13 0.74 -13.16
C VAL A 86 -0.68 1.97 -12.38
N VAL A 87 -0.72 3.16 -12.99
CA VAL A 87 -0.39 4.43 -12.31
C VAL A 87 -1.38 4.70 -11.17
N ASP A 88 -2.67 4.52 -11.41
CA ASP A 88 -3.71 4.82 -10.41
C ASP A 88 -3.57 3.94 -9.17
N VAL A 89 -3.30 2.64 -9.35
CA VAL A 89 -3.16 1.72 -8.21
C VAL A 89 -1.78 1.85 -7.56
N ASN A 90 -0.69 1.72 -8.35
CA ASN A 90 0.65 1.55 -7.80
C ASN A 90 1.29 2.86 -7.32
N LEU A 91 0.91 4.00 -7.91
CA LEU A 91 1.52 5.29 -7.62
C LEU A 91 0.54 6.23 -6.93
N THR A 92 -0.59 6.55 -7.57
CA THR A 92 -1.60 7.44 -6.98
C THR A 92 -2.18 6.85 -5.71
N GLY A 93 -2.55 5.58 -5.70
CA GLY A 93 -3.10 4.90 -4.53
C GLY A 93 -2.11 4.86 -3.36
N MET A 94 -0.83 4.56 -3.65
CA MET A 94 0.22 4.60 -2.62
C MET A 94 0.39 6.02 -2.05
N PHE A 95 0.38 7.05 -2.90
CA PHE A 95 0.42 8.45 -2.46
C PHE A 95 -0.78 8.81 -1.57
N LEU A 96 -1.99 8.42 -1.95
CA LEU A 96 -3.20 8.70 -1.17
C LEU A 96 -3.13 8.07 0.23
N CYS A 97 -2.72 6.81 0.31
CA CYS A 97 -2.53 6.12 1.59
C CYS A 97 -1.41 6.75 2.43
N LEU A 98 -0.27 7.07 1.80
CA LEU A 98 0.84 7.76 2.45
C LEU A 98 0.39 9.11 3.04
N ARG A 99 -0.35 9.90 2.27
CA ARG A 99 -0.88 11.20 2.69
C ARG A 99 -1.81 11.08 3.91
N GLN A 100 -2.73 10.10 3.91
CA GLN A 100 -3.62 9.89 5.05
C GLN A 100 -2.87 9.37 6.28
N ALA A 101 -1.92 8.45 6.10
CA ALA A 101 -1.08 8.00 7.20
C ALA A 101 -0.32 9.17 7.86
N PHE A 102 0.25 10.08 7.05
CA PHE A 102 0.90 11.27 7.58
C PHE A 102 -0.05 12.16 8.38
N ARG A 103 -1.31 12.37 7.90
CA ARG A 103 -2.32 13.15 8.63
C ARG A 103 -2.61 12.53 10.01
N VAL A 104 -2.88 11.24 10.06
CA VAL A 104 -3.19 10.53 11.31
C VAL A 104 -1.99 10.49 12.23
N MET A 105 -0.83 10.04 11.75
CA MET A 105 0.38 9.87 12.55
C MET A 105 0.93 11.18 13.12
N LYS A 106 0.66 12.32 12.47
CA LYS A 106 1.00 13.65 12.99
C LYS A 106 0.06 14.12 14.09
N ALA A 107 -1.22 13.76 13.99
CA ALA A 107 -2.29 14.24 14.88
C ALA A 107 -2.49 13.37 16.13
N GLN A 108 -2.15 12.08 16.08
CA GLN A 108 -2.34 11.13 17.18
C GLN A 108 -1.38 11.37 18.36
N THR A 109 -1.73 10.84 19.55
CA THR A 109 -0.89 10.90 20.75
C THR A 109 -0.62 9.49 21.29
N PRO A 110 0.64 9.05 21.49
CA PRO A 110 1.84 9.74 21.01
C PRO A 110 1.86 9.83 19.47
N ARG A 111 2.44 10.92 18.95
CA ARG A 111 2.58 11.12 17.49
C ARG A 111 3.61 10.16 16.90
N GLY A 112 3.62 10.05 15.57
CA GLY A 112 4.59 9.24 14.84
C GLY A 112 4.04 7.88 14.42
N GLY A 113 4.89 7.09 13.82
CA GLY A 113 4.56 5.77 13.30
C GLY A 113 5.55 5.30 12.24
N ARG A 114 5.22 4.19 11.59
CA ARG A 114 6.05 3.59 10.54
C ARG A 114 5.26 3.39 9.26
N ILE A 115 5.87 3.72 8.15
CA ILE A 115 5.33 3.45 6.82
C ILE A 115 6.33 2.60 6.05
N ILE A 116 5.84 1.51 5.47
CA ILE A 116 6.61 0.60 4.63
C ILE A 116 5.94 0.55 3.26
N ASN A 117 6.64 1.03 2.24
CA ASN A 117 6.17 0.95 0.87
C ASN A 117 6.68 -0.34 0.22
N ASN A 118 5.79 -1.09 -0.42
CA ASN A 118 6.16 -2.27 -1.19
C ASN A 118 6.71 -1.83 -2.56
N GLY A 119 8.03 -1.76 -2.65
CA GLY A 119 8.76 -1.50 -3.89
C GLY A 119 8.85 -2.73 -4.79
N SER A 120 9.95 -2.84 -5.48
CA SER A 120 10.28 -4.00 -6.32
C SER A 120 11.73 -3.89 -6.78
N ILE A 121 12.38 -5.02 -7.03
CA ILE A 121 13.65 -5.06 -7.78
C ILE A 121 13.53 -4.39 -9.16
N SER A 122 12.33 -4.32 -9.74
CA SER A 122 12.07 -3.58 -10.98
C SER A 122 12.32 -2.07 -10.86
N ALA A 123 12.48 -1.53 -9.65
CA ALA A 123 12.92 -0.14 -9.42
C ALA A 123 14.42 0.08 -9.67
N THR A 124 15.19 -0.98 -9.99
CA THR A 124 16.63 -0.92 -10.31
C THR A 124 16.98 -1.79 -11.49
N THR A 125 16.26 -2.91 -11.67
CA THR A 125 16.51 -3.90 -12.74
C THR A 125 15.21 -4.13 -13.51
N PRO A 126 14.93 -3.31 -14.54
CA PRO A 126 13.71 -3.42 -15.34
C PRO A 126 13.70 -4.70 -16.17
N ARG A 127 12.51 -5.13 -16.56
CA ARG A 127 12.31 -6.26 -17.47
C ARG A 127 11.70 -5.77 -18.79
N PRO A 128 11.92 -6.44 -19.92
CA PRO A 128 11.20 -6.16 -21.15
C PRO A 128 9.67 -6.19 -20.91
N ASN A 129 8.93 -5.43 -21.71
CA ASN A 129 7.46 -5.38 -21.69
C ASN A 129 6.83 -5.05 -20.32
N SER A 130 7.51 -4.27 -19.49
CA SER A 130 7.04 -3.93 -18.14
C SER A 130 7.02 -2.43 -17.85
N ILE A 131 6.91 -1.58 -18.89
CA ILE A 131 7.12 -0.14 -18.77
C ILE A 131 6.23 0.52 -17.70
N ALA A 132 4.94 0.22 -17.66
CA ALA A 132 4.01 0.82 -16.69
C ALA A 132 4.39 0.45 -15.25
N TYR A 133 4.61 -0.83 -14.99
CA TYR A 133 5.00 -1.32 -13.68
C TYR A 133 6.37 -0.77 -13.25
N THR A 134 7.37 -0.90 -14.11
CA THR A 134 8.73 -0.41 -13.86
C THR A 134 8.75 1.08 -13.55
N SER A 135 8.04 1.90 -14.33
CA SER A 135 7.96 3.35 -14.12
C SER A 135 7.35 3.68 -12.75
N THR A 136 6.26 3.01 -12.37
CA THR A 136 5.63 3.25 -11.06
C THR A 136 6.55 2.83 -9.91
N LYS A 137 7.28 1.72 -10.02
CA LYS A 137 8.20 1.26 -8.96
C LYS A 137 9.43 2.16 -8.81
N HIS A 138 9.93 2.77 -9.90
CA HIS A 138 10.94 3.84 -9.80
C HIS A 138 10.39 5.09 -9.11
N ALA A 139 9.18 5.51 -9.46
CA ALA A 139 8.53 6.66 -8.83
C ALA A 139 8.29 6.44 -7.32
N VAL A 140 7.88 5.23 -6.91
CA VAL A 140 7.73 4.83 -5.50
C VAL A 140 9.03 5.02 -4.72
N LYS A 141 10.18 4.69 -5.32
CA LYS A 141 11.49 4.91 -4.68
C LYS A 141 11.77 6.39 -4.39
N GLY A 142 11.44 7.27 -5.34
CA GLY A 142 11.54 8.73 -5.14
C GLY A 142 10.59 9.23 -4.05
N MET A 143 9.32 8.80 -4.11
CA MET A 143 8.29 9.13 -3.12
C MET A 143 8.71 8.69 -1.71
N THR A 144 9.25 7.47 -1.55
CA THR A 144 9.70 6.95 -0.26
C THR A 144 10.83 7.80 0.32
N LYS A 145 11.81 8.18 -0.49
CA LYS A 145 12.94 9.01 -0.05
C LYS A 145 12.48 10.38 0.44
N THR A 146 11.60 11.05 -0.32
CA THR A 146 11.07 12.37 0.07
C THR A 146 10.23 12.26 1.34
N ALA A 147 9.30 11.29 1.40
CA ALA A 147 8.48 11.07 2.58
C ALA A 147 9.32 10.73 3.83
N SER A 148 10.44 10.02 3.67
CA SER A 148 11.37 9.76 4.79
C SER A 148 11.99 11.05 5.36
N LEU A 149 12.30 12.02 4.50
CA LEU A 149 12.80 13.33 4.94
C LEU A 149 11.71 14.14 5.65
N ASP A 150 10.52 14.20 5.05
CA ASP A 150 9.37 14.96 5.57
C ASP A 150 8.87 14.39 6.90
N GLY A 151 8.99 13.08 7.11
CA GLY A 151 8.52 12.38 8.31
C GLY A 151 9.37 12.62 9.55
N ARG A 152 10.67 12.92 9.40
CA ARG A 152 11.64 12.99 10.51
C ARG A 152 11.20 13.87 11.68
N LYS A 153 10.75 15.08 11.40
CA LYS A 153 10.30 16.04 12.42
C LYS A 153 8.97 15.68 13.10
N HIS A 154 8.33 14.59 12.64
CA HIS A 154 7.05 14.12 13.13
C HIS A 154 7.11 12.71 13.71
N ASP A 155 8.32 12.16 13.88
CA ASP A 155 8.57 10.80 14.38
C ASP A 155 7.95 9.72 13.47
N ILE A 156 7.82 10.02 12.17
CA ILE A 156 7.31 9.09 11.16
C ILE A 156 8.50 8.51 10.38
N ALA A 157 8.75 7.21 10.59
CA ALA A 157 9.78 6.48 9.87
C ALA A 157 9.20 5.91 8.57
N VAL A 158 9.74 6.31 7.42
CA VAL A 158 9.29 5.80 6.11
C VAL A 158 10.41 5.00 5.47
N GLY A 159 10.10 3.79 5.03
CA GLY A 159 11.03 2.89 4.35
C GLY A 159 10.37 2.16 3.18
N GLN A 160 11.17 1.39 2.46
CA GLN A 160 10.74 0.58 1.31
C GLN A 160 11.33 -0.82 1.42
N ILE A 161 10.57 -1.80 0.98
CA ILE A 161 11.04 -3.16 0.77
C ILE A 161 11.00 -3.43 -0.73
N ASP A 162 12.13 -3.75 -1.34
CA ASP A 162 12.20 -4.14 -2.75
C ASP A 162 12.11 -5.67 -2.86
N ILE A 163 10.90 -6.18 -2.90
CA ILE A 163 10.62 -7.62 -2.98
C ILE A 163 11.01 -8.11 -4.38
N GLY A 164 11.72 -9.23 -4.42
CA GLY A 164 12.01 -9.99 -5.64
C GLY A 164 10.83 -10.83 -6.10
N ASN A 165 11.10 -11.84 -6.92
CA ASN A 165 10.07 -12.78 -7.37
C ASN A 165 9.61 -13.65 -6.19
N ALA A 166 8.35 -13.53 -5.84
CA ALA A 166 7.66 -14.44 -4.92
C ALA A 166 6.68 -15.29 -5.74
N ALA A 167 6.54 -16.57 -5.41
CA ALA A 167 5.55 -17.43 -6.04
C ALA A 167 4.15 -17.02 -5.55
N THR A 168 3.47 -16.22 -6.34
CA THR A 168 2.11 -15.71 -6.07
C THR A 168 1.26 -15.83 -7.34
N GLU A 169 -0.04 -15.64 -7.22
CA GLU A 169 -0.95 -15.57 -8.38
C GLU A 169 -0.55 -14.49 -9.40
N MET A 170 0.19 -13.45 -9.00
CA MET A 170 0.69 -12.42 -9.91
C MET A 170 1.92 -12.85 -10.73
N THR A 171 2.55 -13.96 -10.38
CA THR A 171 3.81 -14.43 -10.98
C THR A 171 3.69 -15.77 -11.70
N GLN A 172 2.47 -16.31 -11.79
CA GLN A 172 2.12 -17.53 -12.53
C GLN A 172 1.72 -17.21 -13.97
#